data_3475c37bf5ffbf1f6ea73c79e64dda3d
#
_entry.id   3475c37bf5ffbf1f6ea73c79e64dda3d
#
_cell.length_a   1.000
_cell.length_b   1.000
_cell.length_c   1.000
_cell.angle_alpha   90.00
_cell.angle_beta   90.00
_cell.angle_gamma   90.00
#
_symmetry.space_group_name_H-M   'P 1'
#
loop_
_entity.id
_entity.type
_entity.pdbx_description
1 polymer ?
#
loop_
_entity_poly.entity_id
_entity_poly.type
_entity_poly.pdbx_seq_one_letter_code
_entity_poly.pdbx_strand_id
1 'polypeptide(L)'
;MRTKKPFDLLQKLPLKPSTRVLIREGKKVPGYTFLDFLHGYVYGRWPYFYIGIGTGNHPLARILQPLSVFLLRILGIDTQDGNGGGQKEPGGQTSFADSYHGKVMPLQAAKGLVRVGQDISLNDLERVIPYAFARDLILRQPDHLVALECPCRAVRPNPCLPLDVCLIMGEPFASFIAEHHPRRSRRVSPEEAASILEAEHRRGHVHHAFFKDAMLGRFYAICNCCSCCCGAMNAHRTGTPMLASSGYCCRVQEGWCIGCGVCADRCDHGAISLDRDSSLPVPLELEELIGKS
;
A
#
# COMPACT_ATOMS: atom_id res chain seq x y z
N MET A 1 30.34 -3.63 -11.59
CA MET A 1 30.35 -2.72 -12.77
C MET A 1 29.48 -3.13 -13.97
N ARG A 2 28.82 -4.30 -14.00
CA ARG A 2 28.01 -4.78 -15.15
C ARG A 2 26.57 -4.27 -15.24
N THR A 3 26.02 -3.61 -14.24
CA THR A 3 24.58 -3.27 -14.13
C THR A 3 24.17 -1.93 -14.79
N LYS A 4 25.11 -1.08 -15.19
CA LYS A 4 24.81 0.27 -15.74
C LYS A 4 24.52 0.31 -17.25
N LYS A 5 25.04 -0.64 -18.04
CA LYS A 5 24.90 -0.67 -19.52
C LYS A 5 23.44 -0.61 -20.03
N PRO A 6 22.45 -1.36 -19.46
CA PRO A 6 21.07 -1.31 -19.97
C PRO A 6 20.41 0.04 -19.74
N PHE A 7 20.70 0.74 -18.64
CA PHE A 7 20.20 2.11 -18.40
C PHE A 7 20.72 3.14 -19.40
N ASP A 8 21.97 2.99 -19.86
CA ASP A 8 22.58 3.92 -20.81
C ASP A 8 21.97 3.76 -22.21
N LEU A 9 21.57 2.54 -22.57
CA LEU A 9 20.85 2.28 -23.82
C LEU A 9 19.46 2.92 -23.82
N LEU A 10 18.73 2.84 -22.70
CA LEU A 10 17.39 3.46 -22.57
C LEU A 10 17.43 4.99 -22.73
N GLN A 11 18.50 5.65 -22.28
CA GLN A 11 18.60 7.12 -22.41
C GLN A 11 18.64 7.62 -23.85
N LYS A 12 18.99 6.75 -24.81
CA LYS A 12 19.01 7.08 -26.25
C LYS A 12 17.63 6.99 -26.89
N LEU A 13 16.64 6.41 -26.20
CA LEU A 13 15.28 6.31 -26.71
C LEU A 13 14.50 7.62 -26.50
N PRO A 14 13.47 7.89 -27.32
CA PRO A 14 12.59 9.06 -27.18
C PRO A 14 11.63 8.86 -25.99
N LEU A 15 12.18 8.84 -24.76
CA LEU A 15 11.43 8.68 -23.53
C LEU A 15 10.87 10.00 -23.05
N LYS A 16 9.71 9.95 -22.37
CA LYS A 16 9.12 11.11 -21.70
C LYS A 16 10.07 11.71 -20.65
N PRO A 17 10.02 13.02 -20.41
CA PRO A 17 10.90 13.69 -19.43
C PRO A 17 10.88 13.05 -18.05
N SER A 18 9.71 12.74 -17.49
CA SER A 18 9.59 12.12 -16.17
C SER A 18 10.21 10.72 -16.11
N THR A 19 10.12 9.94 -17.20
CA THR A 19 10.77 8.63 -17.31
C THR A 19 12.29 8.76 -17.27
N ARG A 20 12.85 9.78 -17.94
CA ARG A 20 14.30 10.06 -17.88
C ARG A 20 14.76 10.44 -16.47
N VAL A 21 13.92 11.19 -15.74
CA VAL A 21 14.18 11.52 -14.33
C VAL A 21 14.17 10.26 -13.48
N LEU A 22 13.17 9.39 -13.64
CA LEU A 22 13.08 8.11 -12.91
C LEU A 22 14.31 7.23 -13.15
N ILE A 23 14.79 7.12 -14.39
CA ILE A 23 16.04 6.41 -14.73
C ILE A 23 17.25 7.02 -14.02
N ARG A 24 17.36 8.35 -14.03
CA ARG A 24 18.46 9.08 -13.39
C ARG A 24 18.48 8.87 -11.88
N GLU A 25 17.33 8.94 -11.24
CA GLU A 25 17.19 8.67 -9.80
C GLU A 25 17.51 7.20 -9.49
N GLY A 26 17.03 6.24 -10.30
CA GLY A 26 17.35 4.82 -10.13
C GLY A 26 18.86 4.52 -10.20
N LYS A 27 19.60 5.20 -11.07
CA LYS A 27 21.08 5.05 -11.14
C LYS A 27 21.81 5.49 -9.86
N LYS A 28 21.22 6.37 -9.07
CA LYS A 28 21.78 6.87 -7.81
C LYS A 28 21.54 5.92 -6.64
N VAL A 29 20.53 5.06 -6.74
CA VAL A 29 20.14 4.17 -5.66
C VAL A 29 21.05 2.93 -5.64
N PRO A 30 21.79 2.67 -4.55
CA PRO A 30 22.62 1.49 -4.40
C PRO A 30 21.78 0.20 -4.52
N GLY A 31 22.26 -0.76 -5.32
CA GLY A 31 21.58 -2.04 -5.50
C GLY A 31 20.32 -2.01 -6.36
N TYR A 32 19.84 -0.85 -6.84
CA TYR A 32 18.69 -0.76 -7.74
C TYR A 32 19.08 -1.25 -9.14
N THR A 33 18.41 -2.30 -9.58
CA THR A 33 18.70 -2.98 -10.82
C THR A 33 17.87 -2.47 -11.99
N PHE A 34 18.23 -2.89 -13.21
CA PHE A 34 17.39 -2.63 -14.39
C PHE A 34 16.02 -3.33 -14.30
N LEU A 35 15.95 -4.50 -13.66
CA LEU A 35 14.69 -5.23 -13.46
C LEU A 35 13.77 -4.50 -12.49
N ASP A 36 14.33 -3.92 -11.42
CA ASP A 36 13.55 -3.07 -10.50
C ASP A 36 12.96 -1.86 -11.23
N PHE A 37 13.78 -1.20 -12.06
CA PHE A 37 13.32 -0.10 -12.90
C PHE A 37 12.19 -0.55 -13.84
N LEU A 38 12.38 -1.66 -14.55
CA LEU A 38 11.38 -2.18 -15.50
C LEU A 38 10.07 -2.50 -14.78
N HIS A 39 10.16 -3.15 -13.63
CA HIS A 39 9.01 -3.46 -12.77
C HIS A 39 8.31 -2.15 -12.31
N GLY A 40 9.06 -1.18 -11.79
CA GLY A 40 8.51 0.11 -11.36
C GLY A 40 7.90 0.90 -12.52
N TYR A 41 8.53 0.87 -13.69
CA TYR A 41 8.00 1.49 -14.90
C TYR A 41 6.68 0.85 -15.34
N VAL A 42 6.62 -0.47 -15.42
CA VAL A 42 5.39 -1.21 -15.79
C VAL A 42 4.28 -0.92 -14.76
N TYR A 43 4.60 -0.99 -13.47
CA TYR A 43 3.68 -0.69 -12.39
C TYR A 43 3.12 0.74 -12.48
N GLY A 44 3.98 1.73 -12.64
CA GLY A 44 3.57 3.13 -12.73
C GLY A 44 2.91 3.50 -14.06
N ARG A 45 3.32 2.88 -15.18
CA ARG A 45 2.79 3.18 -16.52
C ARG A 45 1.46 2.52 -16.82
N TRP A 46 1.23 1.31 -16.28
CA TRP A 46 0.02 0.52 -16.50
C TRP A 46 -0.58 0.01 -15.18
N PRO A 47 -0.86 0.87 -14.18
CA PRO A 47 -1.29 0.43 -12.86
C PRO A 47 -2.63 -0.31 -12.89
N TYR A 48 -3.55 0.06 -13.77
CA TYR A 48 -4.86 -0.58 -13.91
C TYR A 48 -4.74 -1.99 -14.47
N PHE A 49 -3.88 -2.19 -15.47
CA PHE A 49 -3.57 -3.51 -15.99
C PHE A 49 -2.85 -4.36 -14.95
N TYR A 50 -1.76 -3.83 -14.36
CA TYR A 50 -0.93 -4.53 -13.38
C TYR A 50 -1.77 -5.00 -12.18
N ILE A 51 -2.54 -4.09 -11.58
CA ILE A 51 -3.38 -4.41 -10.43
C ILE A 51 -4.58 -5.25 -10.84
N GLY A 52 -5.16 -5.01 -12.00
CA GLY A 52 -6.26 -5.82 -12.54
C GLY A 52 -5.86 -7.30 -12.74
N ILE A 53 -4.65 -7.56 -13.25
CA ILE A 53 -4.10 -8.93 -13.33
C ILE A 53 -3.88 -9.48 -11.92
N GLY A 54 -3.16 -8.75 -11.06
CA GLY A 54 -2.82 -9.22 -9.70
C GLY A 54 -4.04 -9.54 -8.82
N THR A 55 -5.14 -8.79 -8.98
CA THR A 55 -6.39 -8.98 -8.22
C THR A 55 -7.42 -9.88 -8.90
N GLY A 56 -7.13 -10.41 -10.10
CA GLY A 56 -8.05 -11.26 -10.84
C GLY A 56 -9.21 -10.52 -11.55
N ASN A 57 -9.23 -9.17 -11.50
CA ASN A 57 -10.33 -8.37 -12.07
C ASN A 57 -10.14 -8.02 -13.57
N HIS A 58 -9.00 -8.36 -14.16
CA HIS A 58 -8.77 -8.16 -15.58
C HIS A 58 -9.18 -9.42 -16.38
N PRO A 59 -9.80 -9.31 -17.57
CA PRO A 59 -10.17 -10.47 -18.37
C PRO A 59 -9.03 -11.47 -18.64
N LEU A 60 -7.81 -10.94 -18.83
CA LEU A 60 -6.61 -11.76 -19.05
C LEU A 60 -6.00 -12.32 -17.75
N ALA A 61 -6.55 -12.04 -16.58
CA ALA A 61 -5.99 -12.49 -15.31
C ALA A 61 -5.93 -14.03 -15.24
N ARG A 62 -6.95 -14.73 -15.74
CA ARG A 62 -7.00 -16.20 -15.74
C ARG A 62 -5.82 -16.85 -16.47
N ILE A 63 -5.27 -16.17 -17.49
CA ILE A 63 -4.15 -16.67 -18.31
C ILE A 63 -2.82 -16.16 -17.74
N LEU A 64 -2.75 -14.87 -17.39
CA LEU A 64 -1.50 -14.21 -17.03
C LEU A 64 -1.10 -14.42 -15.56
N GLN A 65 -2.05 -14.64 -14.65
CA GLN A 65 -1.72 -14.91 -13.23
C GLN A 65 -0.90 -16.21 -13.06
N PRO A 66 -1.31 -17.37 -13.59
CA PRO A 66 -0.51 -18.59 -13.47
C PRO A 66 0.87 -18.43 -14.07
N LEU A 67 0.97 -17.75 -15.22
CA LEU A 67 2.24 -17.48 -15.89
C LEU A 67 3.15 -16.56 -15.03
N SER A 68 2.59 -15.52 -14.41
CA SER A 68 3.35 -14.61 -13.54
C SER A 68 3.85 -15.32 -12.28
N VAL A 69 3.02 -16.16 -11.65
CA VAL A 69 3.43 -16.97 -10.49
C VAL A 69 4.52 -17.98 -10.88
N PHE A 70 4.39 -18.62 -12.02
CA PHE A 70 5.41 -19.54 -12.55
C PHE A 70 6.75 -18.83 -12.81
N LEU A 71 6.71 -17.64 -13.43
CA LEU A 71 7.91 -16.83 -13.66
C LEU A 71 8.57 -16.38 -12.35
N LEU A 72 7.79 -15.93 -11.36
CA LEU A 72 8.28 -15.53 -10.05
C LEU A 72 8.96 -16.69 -9.33
N ARG A 73 8.39 -17.92 -9.41
CA ARG A 73 9.03 -19.14 -8.88
C ARG A 73 10.36 -19.45 -9.54
N ILE A 74 10.45 -19.33 -10.88
CA ILE A 74 11.73 -19.52 -11.60
C ILE A 74 12.78 -18.50 -11.16
N LEU A 75 12.35 -17.27 -10.86
CA LEU A 75 13.23 -16.20 -10.37
C LEU A 75 13.56 -16.32 -8.86
N GLY A 76 13.10 -17.39 -8.18
CA GLY A 76 13.35 -17.64 -6.76
C GLY A 76 12.59 -16.69 -5.81
N ILE A 77 11.53 -16.04 -6.31
CA ILE A 77 10.65 -15.18 -5.49
C ILE A 77 9.49 -16.04 -5.01
N ASP A 78 9.52 -16.43 -3.74
CA ASP A 78 8.42 -17.20 -3.13
C ASP A 78 7.20 -16.30 -2.89
N THR A 79 6.05 -16.72 -3.42
CA THR A 79 4.77 -16.01 -3.31
C THR A 79 3.87 -16.58 -2.20
N GLN A 80 4.34 -17.61 -1.49
CA GLN A 80 3.55 -18.36 -0.50
C GLN A 80 4.21 -18.40 0.89
N ASP A 81 4.60 -17.26 1.46
CA ASP A 81 4.84 -17.20 2.90
C ASP A 81 3.50 -16.91 3.63
N GLY A 82 2.63 -17.89 3.63
CA GLY A 82 1.42 -17.90 4.46
C GLY A 82 1.73 -18.34 5.89
N ASN A 83 2.49 -17.54 6.64
CA ASN A 83 2.40 -17.60 8.09
C ASN A 83 2.87 -16.30 8.75
N GLY A 84 1.96 -15.77 9.51
CA GLY A 84 1.94 -14.65 10.44
C GLY A 84 3.19 -13.82 10.68
N GLY A 85 2.98 -12.51 10.72
CA GLY A 85 3.80 -11.45 11.26
C GLY A 85 4.89 -11.81 12.28
N GLY A 86 5.98 -12.41 11.83
CA GLY A 86 7.17 -12.64 12.62
C GLY A 86 8.29 -11.71 12.16
N GLN A 87 8.94 -11.03 13.10
CA GLN A 87 10.21 -10.36 12.87
C GLN A 87 11.21 -11.38 12.32
N LYS A 88 11.80 -11.11 11.14
CA LYS A 88 12.81 -12.00 10.57
C LYS A 88 14.12 -11.90 11.33
N GLU A 89 14.69 -13.06 11.65
CA GLU A 89 16.09 -13.24 12.02
C GLU A 89 17.02 -12.85 10.84
N PRO A 90 18.24 -12.32 11.09
CA PRO A 90 19.20 -11.99 10.05
C PRO A 90 19.62 -13.26 9.29
N GLY A 91 19.22 -13.38 8.03
CA GLY A 91 19.59 -14.51 7.15
C GLY A 91 18.42 -15.26 6.50
N GLY A 92 17.16 -14.85 6.75
CA GLY A 92 15.98 -15.47 6.14
C GLY A 92 15.74 -15.04 4.68
N GLN A 93 15.05 -15.90 3.90
CA GLN A 93 14.63 -15.59 2.52
C GLN A 93 13.80 -14.32 2.46
N THR A 94 14.02 -13.49 1.43
CA THR A 94 13.25 -12.27 1.18
C THR A 94 11.82 -12.63 0.77
N SER A 95 10.82 -12.14 1.51
CA SER A 95 9.41 -12.31 1.15
C SER A 95 8.95 -11.19 0.20
N PHE A 96 7.81 -11.39 -0.47
CA PHE A 96 7.19 -10.36 -1.30
C PHE A 96 6.88 -9.09 -0.48
N ALA A 97 6.55 -9.22 0.80
CA ALA A 97 6.32 -8.11 1.71
C ALA A 97 7.56 -7.25 1.95
N ASP A 98 8.77 -7.82 1.86
CA ASP A 98 10.01 -7.07 2.01
C ASP A 98 10.24 -6.11 0.83
N SER A 99 9.70 -6.44 -0.35
CA SER A 99 9.81 -5.63 -1.56
C SER A 99 8.63 -4.69 -1.81
N TYR A 100 7.46 -4.96 -1.18
CA TYR A 100 6.25 -4.15 -1.32
C TYR A 100 5.36 -4.30 -0.10
N HIS A 101 5.10 -3.22 0.62
CA HIS A 101 4.15 -3.23 1.74
C HIS A 101 3.53 -1.86 2.00
N GLY A 102 2.32 -1.91 2.55
CA GLY A 102 1.62 -0.76 3.10
C GLY A 102 1.69 -0.76 4.62
N LYS A 103 1.82 0.42 5.21
CA LYS A 103 1.74 0.63 6.65
C LYS A 103 0.59 1.55 6.97
N VAL A 104 -0.28 1.15 7.89
CA VAL A 104 -1.38 2.00 8.33
C VAL A 104 -0.85 3.25 9.02
N MET A 105 -1.52 4.37 8.81
CA MET A 105 -1.24 5.62 9.49
C MET A 105 -2.53 6.32 9.94
N PRO A 106 -2.52 6.98 11.13
CA PRO A 106 -3.65 7.80 11.56
C PRO A 106 -3.85 9.01 10.64
N LEU A 107 -5.10 9.50 10.58
CA LEU A 107 -5.44 10.69 9.78
C LEU A 107 -4.51 11.87 10.03
N GLN A 108 -4.19 12.17 11.28
CA GLN A 108 -3.35 13.32 11.62
C GLN A 108 -1.92 13.18 11.10
N ALA A 109 -1.35 11.96 11.16
CA ALA A 109 -0.04 11.67 10.58
C ALA A 109 -0.07 11.82 9.05
N ALA A 110 -1.10 11.30 8.39
CA ALA A 110 -1.28 11.45 6.94
C ALA A 110 -1.43 12.92 6.53
N LYS A 111 -2.22 13.72 7.28
CA LYS A 111 -2.37 15.17 7.05
C LYS A 111 -1.07 15.95 7.31
N GLY A 112 -0.31 15.55 8.33
CA GLY A 112 1.01 16.13 8.59
C GLY A 112 1.95 15.88 7.42
N LEU A 113 2.00 14.64 6.92
CA LEU A 113 2.90 14.24 5.83
C LEU A 113 2.64 14.98 4.51
N VAL A 114 1.37 15.21 4.12
CA VAL A 114 1.05 15.96 2.88
C VAL A 114 1.35 17.45 2.98
N ARG A 115 1.60 17.97 4.18
CA ARG A 115 1.94 19.40 4.42
C ARG A 115 3.43 19.67 4.62
N VAL A 116 4.25 18.62 4.59
CA VAL A 116 5.70 18.78 4.71
C VAL A 116 6.24 19.43 3.43
N GLY A 117 6.92 20.55 3.55
CA GLY A 117 7.48 21.33 2.44
C GLY A 117 8.98 21.12 2.22
N GLN A 118 9.59 20.11 2.86
CA GLN A 118 11.01 19.82 2.78
C GLN A 118 11.27 18.33 2.56
N ASP A 119 12.43 17.99 1.98
CA ASP A 119 12.84 16.60 1.80
C ASP A 119 12.87 15.84 3.13
N ILE A 120 12.39 14.61 3.15
CA ILE A 120 12.36 13.77 4.35
C ILE A 120 13.45 12.70 4.23
N SER A 121 14.35 12.70 5.22
CA SER A 121 15.36 11.67 5.41
C SER A 121 14.81 10.44 6.15
N LEU A 122 15.58 9.34 6.14
CA LEU A 122 15.25 8.10 6.83
C LEU A 122 14.89 8.33 8.30
N ASN A 123 15.76 9.04 9.03
CA ASN A 123 15.62 9.22 10.49
C ASN A 123 14.35 9.98 10.89
N ASP A 124 13.85 10.84 10.02
CA ASP A 124 12.66 11.63 10.28
C ASP A 124 11.39 10.84 10.01
N LEU A 125 11.38 10.02 8.93
CA LEU A 125 10.20 9.25 8.57
C LEU A 125 10.04 7.97 9.41
N GLU A 126 11.11 7.37 9.90
CA GLU A 126 11.03 6.23 10.82
C GLU A 126 10.25 6.55 12.11
N ARG A 127 10.27 7.80 12.56
CA ARG A 127 9.46 8.25 13.70
C ARG A 127 7.97 8.29 13.40
N VAL A 128 7.59 8.49 12.13
CA VAL A 128 6.19 8.59 11.69
C VAL A 128 5.70 7.24 11.18
N ILE A 129 6.54 6.51 10.45
CA ILE A 129 6.20 5.23 9.83
C ILE A 129 7.45 4.32 9.88
N PRO A 130 7.62 3.50 10.92
CA PRO A 130 8.78 2.61 11.06
C PRO A 130 8.96 1.73 9.83
N TYR A 131 10.15 1.77 9.22
CA TYR A 131 10.50 1.01 8.03
C TYR A 131 11.92 0.45 8.12
N ALA A 132 12.05 -0.86 8.25
CA ALA A 132 13.33 -1.53 8.53
C ALA A 132 14.34 -1.49 7.37
N PHE A 133 13.91 -1.24 6.13
CA PHE A 133 14.74 -1.31 4.93
C PHE A 133 14.75 0.00 4.12
N ALA A 134 14.38 1.12 4.73
CA ALA A 134 14.37 2.41 4.05
C ALA A 134 15.80 2.84 3.68
N ARG A 135 15.92 3.50 2.53
CA ARG A 135 17.17 4.06 2.02
C ARG A 135 17.31 5.51 2.46
N ASP A 136 18.49 6.10 2.35
CA ASP A 136 18.87 7.41 2.92
C ASP A 136 17.88 8.56 2.62
N LEU A 137 17.22 8.54 1.47
CA LEU A 137 16.20 9.51 1.09
C LEU A 137 14.86 8.80 0.84
N ILE A 138 13.87 9.06 1.67
CA ILE A 138 12.56 8.42 1.62
C ILE A 138 11.56 9.20 0.78
N LEU A 139 11.58 10.53 0.88
CA LEU A 139 10.64 11.40 0.19
C LEU A 139 11.34 12.68 -0.25
N ARG A 140 11.23 13.00 -1.54
CA ARG A 140 11.79 14.21 -2.15
C ARG A 140 10.67 15.08 -2.68
N GLN A 141 10.72 16.39 -2.39
CA GLN A 141 9.70 17.36 -2.78
C GLN A 141 8.28 16.84 -2.41
N PRO A 142 7.99 16.67 -1.12
CA PRO A 142 6.74 16.05 -0.64
C PRO A 142 5.50 16.89 -0.98
N ASP A 143 5.66 18.18 -1.24
CA ASP A 143 4.64 19.12 -1.71
C ASP A 143 4.22 18.88 -3.17
N HIS A 144 5.00 18.10 -3.94
CA HIS A 144 4.59 17.64 -5.26
C HIS A 144 3.59 16.48 -5.11
N LEU A 145 2.31 16.81 -5.11
CA LEU A 145 1.21 15.88 -4.87
C LEU A 145 0.35 15.69 -6.12
N VAL A 146 -0.06 14.45 -6.35
CA VAL A 146 -0.95 14.07 -7.44
C VAL A 146 -2.04 13.14 -6.90
N ALA A 147 -3.29 13.50 -7.08
CA ALA A 147 -4.42 12.61 -6.91
C ALA A 147 -4.58 11.77 -8.18
N LEU A 148 -4.52 10.45 -8.02
CA LEU A 148 -4.71 9.44 -9.08
C LEU A 148 -6.02 8.71 -8.83
N GLU A 149 -6.78 8.43 -9.89
CA GLU A 149 -7.86 7.45 -9.80
C GLU A 149 -7.30 6.14 -9.25
N CYS A 150 -7.82 5.71 -8.09
CA CYS A 150 -7.34 4.52 -7.39
C CYS A 150 -7.41 3.27 -8.29
N PRO A 151 -6.29 2.67 -8.69
CA PRO A 151 -6.32 1.55 -9.61
C PRO A 151 -7.07 0.34 -9.04
N CYS A 152 -6.98 0.12 -7.71
CA CYS A 152 -7.69 -0.97 -7.05
C CYS A 152 -9.21 -0.81 -7.11
N ARG A 153 -9.73 0.43 -7.04
CA ARG A 153 -11.16 0.72 -7.20
C ARG A 153 -11.56 0.64 -8.67
N ALA A 154 -10.80 1.30 -9.55
CA ALA A 154 -11.13 1.45 -10.96
C ALA A 154 -11.19 0.14 -11.75
N VAL A 155 -10.55 -0.95 -11.28
CA VAL A 155 -10.62 -2.27 -11.92
C VAL A 155 -11.80 -3.13 -11.42
N ARG A 156 -12.57 -2.65 -10.44
CA ARG A 156 -13.74 -3.37 -9.93
C ARG A 156 -14.98 -3.09 -10.80
N PRO A 157 -15.88 -4.06 -10.97
CA PRO A 157 -17.15 -3.82 -11.66
C PRO A 157 -18.01 -2.75 -10.97
N ASN A 158 -18.03 -2.77 -9.64
CA ASN A 158 -18.76 -1.81 -8.79
C ASN A 158 -17.76 -1.14 -7.82
N PRO A 159 -17.03 -0.10 -8.26
CA PRO A 159 -16.03 0.54 -7.45
C PRO A 159 -16.64 1.42 -6.34
N CYS A 160 -15.96 1.48 -5.19
CA CYS A 160 -16.24 2.55 -4.23
C CYS A 160 -15.86 3.91 -4.82
N LEU A 161 -16.67 4.91 -4.60
CA LEU A 161 -16.44 6.28 -5.05
C LEU A 161 -16.04 7.18 -3.88
N PRO A 162 -15.33 8.28 -4.15
CA PRO A 162 -14.75 8.70 -5.44
C PRO A 162 -13.54 7.85 -5.83
N LEU A 163 -13.08 7.99 -7.09
CA LEU A 163 -11.91 7.25 -7.59
C LEU A 163 -10.59 7.99 -7.34
N ASP A 164 -10.57 9.31 -7.42
CA ASP A 164 -9.37 10.17 -7.35
C ASP A 164 -8.84 10.38 -5.92
N VAL A 165 -8.59 9.27 -5.25
CA VAL A 165 -8.25 9.22 -3.82
C VAL A 165 -6.88 8.60 -3.52
N CYS A 166 -6.14 8.17 -4.53
CA CYS A 166 -4.79 7.68 -4.35
C CYS A 166 -3.81 8.86 -4.46
N LEU A 167 -3.19 9.25 -3.35
CA LEU A 167 -2.27 10.39 -3.31
C LEU A 167 -0.84 9.92 -3.59
N ILE A 168 -0.34 10.25 -4.78
CA ILE A 168 1.06 10.01 -5.14
C ILE A 168 1.88 11.21 -4.66
N MET A 169 2.97 10.93 -3.99
CA MET A 169 3.76 11.94 -3.28
C MET A 169 5.20 11.97 -3.76
N GLY A 170 5.68 13.21 -3.91
CA GLY A 170 7.09 13.50 -4.13
C GLY A 170 7.63 13.10 -5.50
N GLU A 171 8.86 13.56 -5.76
CA GLU A 171 9.53 13.29 -7.01
C GLU A 171 10.44 12.04 -6.93
N PRO A 172 10.54 11.27 -8.01
CA PRO A 172 10.04 11.52 -9.37
C PRO A 172 8.60 11.04 -9.63
N PHE A 173 7.90 10.52 -8.63
CA PHE A 173 6.66 9.75 -8.82
C PHE A 173 5.48 10.64 -9.20
N ALA A 174 5.33 11.80 -8.55
CA ALA A 174 4.25 12.74 -8.84
C ALA A 174 4.31 13.21 -10.30
N SER A 175 5.47 13.64 -10.78
CA SER A 175 5.64 14.04 -12.19
C SER A 175 5.47 12.87 -13.15
N PHE A 176 5.93 11.67 -12.78
CA PHE A 176 5.76 10.48 -13.62
C PHE A 176 4.28 10.15 -13.81
N ILE A 177 3.51 10.10 -12.74
CA ILE A 177 2.07 9.77 -12.79
C ILE A 177 1.31 10.87 -13.54
N ALA A 178 1.55 12.14 -13.25
CA ALA A 178 0.87 13.26 -13.95
C ALA A 178 1.12 13.20 -15.46
N GLU A 179 2.34 12.94 -15.90
CA GLU A 179 2.69 12.86 -17.31
C GLU A 179 2.13 11.64 -18.03
N HIS A 180 2.09 10.50 -17.34
CA HIS A 180 1.66 9.22 -17.93
C HIS A 180 0.15 8.98 -17.84
N HIS A 181 -0.55 9.64 -16.92
CA HIS A 181 -2.00 9.49 -16.70
C HIS A 181 -2.77 10.82 -16.69
N PRO A 182 -2.62 11.69 -17.71
CA PRO A 182 -3.17 13.04 -17.67
C PRO A 182 -4.70 13.10 -17.62
N ARG A 183 -5.40 12.01 -17.96
CA ARG A 183 -6.87 11.90 -17.90
C ARG A 183 -7.39 11.28 -16.60
N ARG A 184 -6.51 10.67 -15.80
CA ARG A 184 -6.85 9.91 -14.60
C ARG A 184 -6.09 10.39 -13.38
N SER A 185 -5.36 11.49 -13.52
CA SER A 185 -4.62 12.10 -12.41
C SER A 185 -4.65 13.60 -12.55
N ARG A 186 -4.53 14.28 -11.43
CA ARG A 186 -4.42 15.72 -11.35
C ARG A 186 -3.49 16.14 -10.23
N ARG A 187 -2.78 17.25 -10.41
CA ARG A 187 -2.01 17.85 -9.31
C ARG A 187 -2.97 18.41 -8.27
N VAL A 188 -2.61 18.30 -7.02
CA VAL A 188 -3.37 18.79 -5.87
C VAL A 188 -2.48 19.58 -4.95
N SER A 189 -3.05 20.55 -4.25
CA SER A 189 -2.33 21.25 -3.17
C SER A 189 -2.31 20.40 -1.89
N PRO A 190 -1.42 20.71 -0.93
CA PRO A 190 -1.42 20.08 0.40
C PRO A 190 -2.76 20.17 1.11
N GLU A 191 -3.47 21.30 0.97
CA GLU A 191 -4.79 21.53 1.58
C GLU A 191 -5.85 20.64 0.95
N GLU A 192 -5.82 20.52 -0.37
CA GLU A 192 -6.73 19.63 -1.10
C GLU A 192 -6.45 18.16 -0.79
N ALA A 193 -5.19 17.76 -0.72
CA ALA A 193 -4.80 16.42 -0.30
C ALA A 193 -5.28 16.10 1.13
N ALA A 194 -5.14 17.05 2.06
CA ALA A 194 -5.67 16.91 3.41
C ALA A 194 -7.20 16.78 3.43
N SER A 195 -7.90 17.52 2.56
CA SER A 195 -9.36 17.43 2.43
C SER A 195 -9.81 16.06 1.88
N ILE A 196 -9.06 15.49 0.93
CA ILE A 196 -9.28 14.13 0.42
C ILE A 196 -9.13 13.11 1.56
N LEU A 197 -8.05 13.21 2.35
CA LEU A 197 -7.80 12.33 3.49
C LEU A 197 -8.94 12.39 4.50
N GLU A 198 -9.41 13.59 4.86
CA GLU A 198 -10.54 13.77 5.79
C GLU A 198 -11.84 13.19 5.25
N ALA A 199 -12.13 13.40 3.98
CA ALA A 199 -13.32 12.85 3.35
C ALA A 199 -13.29 11.32 3.31
N GLU A 200 -12.15 10.72 3.01
CA GLU A 200 -11.97 9.27 2.99
C GLU A 200 -12.01 8.67 4.40
N HIS A 201 -11.45 9.37 5.39
CA HIS A 201 -11.55 8.98 6.80
C HIS A 201 -13.02 8.93 7.28
N ARG A 202 -13.82 9.97 6.94
CA ARG A 202 -15.26 9.98 7.27
C ARG A 202 -16.05 8.84 6.59
N ARG A 203 -15.56 8.31 5.47
CA ARG A 203 -16.11 7.11 4.80
C ARG A 203 -15.67 5.80 5.46
N GLY A 204 -14.85 5.83 6.51
CA GLY A 204 -14.30 4.65 7.19
C GLY A 204 -13.14 3.99 6.44
N HIS A 205 -12.49 4.71 5.51
CA HIS A 205 -11.36 4.18 4.78
C HIS A 205 -10.05 4.34 5.57
N VAL A 206 -9.15 3.37 5.39
CA VAL A 206 -7.87 3.30 6.10
C VAL A 206 -6.77 3.94 5.27
N HIS A 207 -5.99 4.81 5.89
CA HIS A 207 -4.83 5.43 5.25
C HIS A 207 -3.62 4.50 5.33
N HIS A 208 -3.05 4.12 4.19
CA HIS A 208 -1.83 3.33 4.12
C HIS A 208 -0.73 4.09 3.39
N ALA A 209 0.43 4.19 4.02
CA ALA A 209 1.66 4.60 3.35
C ALA A 209 2.28 3.41 2.63
N PHE A 210 2.50 3.53 1.32
CA PHE A 210 3.06 2.46 0.50
C PHE A 210 4.51 2.70 0.12
N PHE A 211 5.28 1.63 0.29
CA PHE A 211 6.69 1.50 -0.08
C PHE A 211 6.83 0.38 -1.12
N LYS A 212 7.77 0.54 -2.06
CA LYS A 212 8.05 -0.49 -3.04
C LYS A 212 9.49 -0.37 -3.53
N ASP A 213 10.23 -1.49 -3.52
CA ASP A 213 11.60 -1.53 -4.03
C ASP A 213 11.70 -1.08 -5.48
N ALA A 214 10.78 -1.54 -6.32
CA ALA A 214 10.65 -1.11 -7.70
C ALA A 214 10.37 0.40 -7.86
N MET A 215 9.87 1.07 -6.82
CA MET A 215 9.71 2.53 -6.73
C MET A 215 10.89 3.15 -5.96
N LEU A 216 12.11 2.82 -6.39
CA LEU A 216 13.37 3.30 -5.82
C LEU A 216 13.58 2.91 -4.34
N GLY A 217 12.84 1.93 -3.81
CA GLY A 217 12.84 1.59 -2.39
C GLY A 217 12.35 2.75 -1.51
N ARG A 218 11.45 3.58 -2.03
CA ARG A 218 10.95 4.79 -1.35
C ARG A 218 9.46 4.69 -1.06
N PHE A 219 9.04 5.49 -0.11
CA PHE A 219 7.65 5.89 0.04
C PHE A 219 7.21 6.67 -1.21
N TYR A 220 6.04 6.35 -1.75
CA TYR A 220 5.56 6.99 -2.99
C TYR A 220 4.07 7.33 -2.99
N ALA A 221 3.28 6.78 -2.06
CA ALA A 221 1.84 7.00 -2.06
C ALA A 221 1.21 6.88 -0.68
N ILE A 222 0.19 7.70 -0.42
CA ILE A 222 -0.82 7.46 0.60
C ILE A 222 -2.08 6.96 -0.12
N CYS A 223 -2.47 5.72 0.17
CA CYS A 223 -3.70 5.13 -0.33
C CYS A 223 -4.81 5.22 0.69
N ASN A 224 -6.02 5.51 0.25
CA ASN A 224 -7.23 5.53 1.05
C ASN A 224 -8.00 4.22 0.80
N CYS A 225 -7.69 3.21 1.59
CA CYS A 225 -8.08 1.83 1.33
C CYS A 225 -9.45 1.48 1.93
N CYS A 226 -10.34 0.93 1.11
CA CYS A 226 -11.56 0.29 1.56
C CYS A 226 -11.38 -1.24 1.57
N SER A 227 -11.97 -1.92 2.51
CA SER A 227 -11.87 -3.39 2.67
C SER A 227 -12.37 -4.17 1.44
N CYS A 228 -13.34 -3.60 0.70
CA CYS A 228 -13.96 -4.24 -0.47
C CYS A 228 -13.13 -4.15 -1.76
N CYS A 229 -12.42 -3.03 -2.01
CA CYS A 229 -11.73 -2.80 -3.29
C CYS A 229 -10.22 -2.93 -3.20
N CYS A 230 -9.61 -2.66 -2.03
CA CYS A 230 -8.17 -2.58 -1.91
C CYS A 230 -7.47 -3.91 -2.23
N GLY A 231 -6.60 -3.89 -3.25
CA GLY A 231 -5.84 -5.06 -3.66
C GLY A 231 -4.87 -5.56 -2.59
N ALA A 232 -4.21 -4.64 -1.86
CA ALA A 232 -3.28 -5.01 -0.80
C ALA A 232 -4.00 -5.66 0.41
N MET A 233 -5.14 -5.11 0.85
CA MET A 233 -5.94 -5.71 1.92
C MET A 233 -6.49 -7.08 1.51
N ASN A 234 -6.93 -7.21 0.27
CA ASN A 234 -7.42 -8.49 -0.24
C ASN A 234 -6.30 -9.53 -0.34
N ALA A 235 -5.14 -9.16 -0.88
CA ALA A 235 -3.98 -10.04 -0.95
C ALA A 235 -3.51 -10.48 0.45
N HIS A 236 -3.50 -9.55 1.41
CA HIS A 236 -3.15 -9.84 2.80
C HIS A 236 -4.10 -10.86 3.43
N ARG A 237 -5.42 -10.72 3.23
CA ARG A 237 -6.43 -11.70 3.67
C ARG A 237 -6.27 -13.09 3.05
N THR A 238 -5.75 -13.16 1.84
CA THR A 238 -5.52 -14.43 1.12
C THR A 238 -4.11 -14.99 1.31
N GLY A 239 -3.36 -14.50 2.32
CA GLY A 239 -2.06 -15.05 2.73
C GLY A 239 -0.83 -14.38 2.11
N THR A 240 -0.99 -13.37 1.22
CA THR A 240 0.15 -12.61 0.71
C THR A 240 0.40 -11.40 1.61
N PRO A 241 1.52 -11.31 2.33
CA PRO A 241 1.74 -10.28 3.37
C PRO A 241 2.04 -8.90 2.77
N MET A 242 1.00 -8.25 2.25
CA MET A 242 1.08 -6.92 1.61
C MET A 242 1.02 -5.75 2.59
N LEU A 243 0.67 -6.01 3.84
CA LEU A 243 0.57 -5.01 4.89
C LEU A 243 1.53 -5.37 6.02
N ALA A 244 2.34 -4.41 6.46
CA ALA A 244 3.29 -4.57 7.54
C ALA A 244 2.87 -3.77 8.77
N SER A 245 3.33 -4.19 9.95
CA SER A 245 3.09 -3.44 11.18
C SER A 245 3.65 -2.02 11.07
N SER A 246 2.85 -1.06 11.47
CA SER A 246 3.24 0.37 11.58
C SER A 246 3.51 0.79 13.02
N GLY A 247 3.43 -0.16 13.97
CA GLY A 247 3.48 0.14 15.40
C GLY A 247 2.15 0.65 15.98
N TYR A 248 1.14 0.91 15.15
CA TYR A 248 -0.21 1.22 15.63
C TYR A 248 -1.01 -0.05 15.90
N CYS A 249 -1.77 -0.05 16.97
CA CYS A 249 -2.71 -1.13 17.30
C CYS A 249 -4.09 -0.55 17.63
N CYS A 250 -5.14 -1.35 17.43
CA CYS A 250 -6.49 -1.00 17.83
C CYS A 250 -6.60 -1.05 19.35
N ARG A 251 -7.33 -0.10 19.92
CA ARG A 251 -7.69 -0.07 21.34
C ARG A 251 -9.20 0.20 21.49
N VAL A 252 -9.86 -0.61 22.26
CA VAL A 252 -11.26 -0.39 22.61
C VAL A 252 -11.35 0.66 23.73
N GLN A 253 -12.23 1.64 23.57
CA GLN A 253 -12.60 2.60 24.61
C GLN A 253 -13.77 1.97 25.41
N GLU A 254 -13.47 1.42 26.57
CA GLU A 254 -14.44 0.65 27.38
C GLU A 254 -15.72 1.43 27.68
N GLY A 255 -15.61 2.71 28.06
CA GLY A 255 -16.78 3.55 28.38
C GLY A 255 -17.69 3.86 27.17
N TRP A 256 -17.27 3.55 25.94
CA TRP A 256 -18.06 3.76 24.72
C TRP A 256 -18.41 2.44 24.02
N CYS A 257 -17.83 1.36 24.47
CA CYS A 257 -18.10 0.03 23.94
C CYS A 257 -19.44 -0.49 24.50
N ILE A 258 -20.36 -0.80 23.62
CA ILE A 258 -21.66 -1.39 23.99
C ILE A 258 -21.69 -2.91 23.77
N GLY A 259 -20.56 -3.54 23.46
CA GLY A 259 -20.48 -4.98 23.22
C GLY A 259 -21.24 -5.49 22.00
N CYS A 260 -21.51 -4.65 20.99
CA CYS A 260 -22.32 -5.02 19.83
C CYS A 260 -21.68 -6.03 18.86
N GLY A 261 -20.40 -6.38 19.03
CA GLY A 261 -19.69 -7.40 18.24
C GLY A 261 -19.25 -6.98 16.84
N VAL A 262 -19.71 -5.84 16.31
CA VAL A 262 -19.41 -5.43 14.92
C VAL A 262 -17.91 -5.37 14.61
N CYS A 263 -17.08 -4.96 15.58
CA CYS A 263 -15.63 -4.90 15.38
C CYS A 263 -15.00 -6.29 15.34
N ALA A 264 -15.51 -7.25 16.12
CA ALA A 264 -15.04 -8.65 16.10
C ALA A 264 -15.42 -9.32 14.76
N ASP A 265 -16.66 -9.17 14.31
CA ASP A 265 -17.14 -9.70 13.02
C ASP A 265 -16.40 -9.12 11.82
N ARG A 266 -15.89 -7.90 11.94
CA ARG A 266 -15.15 -7.21 10.88
C ARG A 266 -13.65 -7.47 10.91
N CYS A 267 -13.14 -8.14 11.94
CA CYS A 267 -11.74 -8.45 12.05
C CYS A 267 -11.40 -9.75 11.31
N ASP A 268 -10.95 -9.64 10.06
CA ASP A 268 -10.58 -10.78 9.22
C ASP A 268 -9.44 -11.66 9.83
N HIS A 269 -8.73 -11.15 10.85
CA HIS A 269 -7.63 -11.86 11.54
C HIS A 269 -8.03 -12.47 12.89
N GLY A 270 -9.30 -12.30 13.31
CA GLY A 270 -9.74 -12.77 14.62
C GLY A 270 -9.01 -12.14 15.81
N ALA A 271 -8.41 -10.95 15.60
CA ALA A 271 -7.62 -10.26 16.64
C ALA A 271 -8.51 -9.50 17.65
N ILE A 272 -9.82 -9.48 17.44
CA ILE A 272 -10.81 -8.87 18.33
C ILE A 272 -11.82 -9.95 18.66
N SER A 273 -11.94 -10.28 19.95
CA SER A 273 -12.96 -11.19 20.48
C SER A 273 -13.96 -10.43 21.33
N LEU A 274 -15.15 -11.00 21.48
CA LEU A 274 -16.11 -10.60 22.51
C LEU A 274 -15.91 -11.52 23.71
N ASP A 275 -15.49 -10.93 24.80
CA ASP A 275 -15.41 -11.65 26.07
C ASP A 275 -16.61 -11.26 26.94
N ARG A 276 -17.16 -12.24 27.63
CA ARG A 276 -18.26 -12.01 28.58
C ARG A 276 -17.70 -11.35 29.82
N ASP A 277 -18.30 -10.24 30.23
CA ASP A 277 -18.11 -9.72 31.56
C ASP A 277 -18.88 -10.62 32.55
N SER A 278 -18.16 -11.46 33.27
CA SER A 278 -18.72 -12.41 34.23
C SER A 278 -19.37 -11.73 35.45
N SER A 279 -19.14 -10.42 35.65
CA SER A 279 -19.77 -9.63 36.72
C SER A 279 -21.21 -9.20 36.38
N LEU A 280 -21.58 -9.27 35.10
CA LEU A 280 -22.93 -8.93 34.65
C LEU A 280 -23.79 -10.19 34.57
N PRO A 281 -25.03 -10.16 35.10
CA PRO A 281 -25.94 -11.28 34.99
C PRO A 281 -26.36 -11.51 33.52
N VAL A 282 -26.35 -12.79 33.10
CA VAL A 282 -26.98 -13.16 31.82
C VAL A 282 -28.51 -13.15 32.05
N PRO A 283 -29.30 -12.60 31.12
CA PRO A 283 -30.74 -12.72 31.18
C PRO A 283 -31.17 -14.18 31.32
N LEU A 284 -31.97 -14.49 32.31
CA LEU A 284 -32.47 -15.85 32.63
C LEU A 284 -33.06 -16.59 31.42
N GLU A 285 -33.72 -15.84 30.54
CA GLU A 285 -34.34 -16.37 29.31
C GLU A 285 -33.32 -16.96 28.34
N LEU A 286 -32.09 -16.45 28.32
CA LEU A 286 -31.02 -16.97 27.46
C LEU A 286 -30.41 -18.26 27.99
N GLU A 287 -30.29 -18.40 29.31
CA GLU A 287 -29.83 -19.63 29.98
C GLU A 287 -30.82 -20.78 29.81
N GLU A 288 -32.11 -20.48 29.84
CA GLU A 288 -33.17 -21.48 29.59
C GLU A 288 -33.17 -21.98 28.13
N LEU A 289 -32.86 -21.11 27.17
CA LEU A 289 -32.80 -21.46 25.75
C LEU A 289 -31.56 -22.29 25.41
N ILE A 290 -30.41 -21.98 25.99
CA ILE A 290 -29.14 -22.70 25.77
C ILE A 290 -29.17 -24.09 26.45
N GLY A 291 -29.86 -24.21 27.57
CA GLY A 291 -30.03 -25.50 28.30
C GLY A 291 -31.01 -26.48 27.66
N LYS A 292 -31.73 -26.07 26.62
CA LYS A 292 -32.73 -26.90 25.92
C LYS A 292 -32.31 -27.31 24.51
N SER A 293 -31.10 -26.98 24.07
CA SER A 293 -30.47 -27.41 22.80
C SER A 293 -29.40 -28.44 23.05
#